data_ded06f370beb52a93b9020f78be139c7
#
_entry.id   ded06f370beb52a93b9020f78be139c7
#
_cell.length_a   1.000
_cell.length_b   1.000
_cell.length_c   1.000
_cell.angle_alpha   90.00
_cell.angle_beta   90.00
_cell.angle_gamma   90.00
#
_symmetry.space_group_name_H-M   'P 1'
#
loop_
_entity.id
_entity.type
_entity.pdbx_description
1 polymer ?
#
loop_
_entity_poly.entity_id
_entity_poly.type
_entity_poly.pdbx_seq_one_letter_code
_entity_poly.pdbx_strand_id
1 'polypeptide(L)'
;MKLKRILLPILAWSGLILTSCHCEHEDVTELLSSLQVGNVVCSDGNILSMDKFKQSDKEAVAIVFHVNRSPDADNLGYAVYIHDMEPLAFADSLGIDQGTSASLTDEDGNENIYSLFNNEEVQSPMAIKSFDLWSYGQSAYIPSVRQLSYLFAVRHQINEGITEVGGTPINLNVVPG
;
A
#
# COMPACT_ATOMS: atom_id res chain seq x y z
N MET A 1 71.93 -41.61 21.62
CA MET A 1 71.37 -40.82 20.48
C MET A 1 69.96 -40.41 20.81
N LYS A 2 69.71 -39.10 21.04
CA LYS A 2 68.39 -38.55 21.41
C LYS A 2 67.68 -38.05 20.20
N LEU A 3 66.52 -38.65 19.86
CA LEU A 3 65.66 -38.25 18.76
C LEU A 3 64.77 -37.10 19.23
N LYS A 4 64.96 -35.89 18.67
CA LYS A 4 64.13 -34.74 18.92
C LYS A 4 62.88 -34.85 18.04
N ARG A 5 61.69 -34.97 18.68
CA ARG A 5 60.39 -34.86 18.02
C ARG A 5 60.10 -33.35 17.81
N ILE A 6 60.00 -32.95 16.57
CA ILE A 6 59.54 -31.61 16.18
C ILE A 6 58.01 -31.69 16.06
N LEU A 7 57.30 -31.05 16.97
CA LEU A 7 55.86 -30.82 16.85
C LEU A 7 55.64 -29.55 15.96
N LEU A 8 55.00 -29.76 14.79
CA LEU A 8 54.47 -28.65 14.03
C LEU A 8 53.08 -28.27 14.57
N PRO A 9 52.79 -27.02 14.88
CA PRO A 9 51.43 -26.59 15.16
C PRO A 9 50.69 -26.34 13.83
N ILE A 10 49.61 -27.10 13.62
CA ILE A 10 48.66 -26.88 12.57
C ILE A 10 47.84 -25.65 12.97
N LEU A 11 48.10 -24.54 12.34
CA LEU A 11 47.23 -23.34 12.42
C LEU A 11 45.95 -23.62 11.60
N ALA A 12 44.89 -23.96 12.30
CA ALA A 12 43.56 -23.98 11.71
C ALA A 12 43.07 -22.53 11.45
N TRP A 13 43.15 -22.13 10.21
CA TRP A 13 42.57 -20.88 9.74
C TRP A 13 41.06 -21.10 9.58
N SER A 14 40.28 -20.85 10.63
CA SER A 14 38.83 -20.75 10.56
C SER A 14 38.49 -19.42 9.90
N GLY A 15 38.32 -19.45 8.57
CA GLY A 15 37.74 -18.33 7.84
C GLY A 15 36.28 -18.14 8.26
N LEU A 16 35.99 -17.13 9.09
CA LEU A 16 34.63 -16.63 9.29
C LEU A 16 34.17 -16.03 7.96
N ILE A 17 33.35 -16.78 7.25
CA ILE A 17 32.57 -16.24 6.14
C ILE A 17 31.45 -15.43 6.79
N LEU A 18 31.68 -14.12 6.95
CA LEU A 18 30.62 -13.16 7.21
C LEU A 18 29.79 -13.08 5.93
N THR A 19 28.75 -13.90 5.86
CA THR A 19 27.66 -13.64 4.92
C THR A 19 27.01 -12.33 5.37
N SER A 20 27.47 -11.23 4.80
CA SER A 20 26.77 -9.97 4.81
C SER A 20 25.39 -10.22 4.20
N CYS A 21 24.33 -10.25 5.02
CA CYS A 21 22.98 -10.06 4.53
C CYS A 21 22.99 -8.69 3.85
N HIS A 22 23.09 -8.69 2.54
CA HIS A 22 22.75 -7.53 1.74
C HIS A 22 21.22 -7.42 1.81
N CYS A 23 20.72 -6.72 2.83
CA CYS A 23 19.41 -6.11 2.73
C CYS A 23 19.56 -5.08 1.60
N GLU A 24 19.06 -5.41 0.43
CA GLU A 24 18.84 -4.42 -0.60
C GLU A 24 17.81 -3.43 -0.02
N HIS A 25 18.32 -2.37 0.60
CA HIS A 25 17.54 -1.15 0.77
C HIS A 25 17.36 -0.61 -0.64
N GLU A 26 16.23 -0.95 -1.27
CA GLU A 26 15.79 -0.18 -2.43
C GLU A 26 15.79 1.28 -1.99
N ASP A 27 16.59 2.09 -2.68
CA ASP A 27 16.69 3.50 -2.35
C ASP A 27 15.31 4.13 -2.57
N VAL A 28 14.72 4.67 -1.51
CA VAL A 28 13.39 5.32 -1.54
C VAL A 28 13.34 6.37 -2.66
N THR A 29 14.47 7.00 -2.95
CA THR A 29 14.61 7.96 -4.04
C THR A 29 14.42 7.30 -5.41
N GLU A 30 14.92 6.08 -5.62
CA GLU A 30 14.74 5.34 -6.87
C GLU A 30 13.30 4.89 -7.03
N LEU A 31 12.69 4.38 -5.96
CA LEU A 31 11.28 4.01 -5.93
C LEU A 31 10.38 5.22 -6.26
N LEU A 32 10.61 6.36 -5.62
CA LEU A 32 9.87 7.60 -5.89
C LEU A 32 10.03 8.09 -7.34
N SER A 33 11.21 7.92 -7.94
CA SER A 33 11.47 8.33 -9.32
C SER A 33 10.72 7.46 -10.32
N SER A 34 10.52 6.18 -10.01
CA SER A 34 9.84 5.19 -10.86
C SER A 34 8.33 5.13 -10.66
N LEU A 35 7.82 5.58 -9.48
CA LEU A 35 6.41 5.53 -9.15
C LEU A 35 5.59 6.50 -10.00
N GLN A 36 4.53 6.01 -10.65
CA GLN A 36 3.66 6.78 -11.53
C GLN A 36 2.19 6.38 -11.36
N VAL A 37 1.29 7.30 -11.70
CA VAL A 37 -0.14 7.01 -11.82
C VAL A 37 -0.33 5.93 -12.90
N GLY A 38 -1.14 4.90 -12.58
CA GLY A 38 -1.33 3.73 -13.43
C GLY A 38 -0.39 2.57 -13.14
N ASN A 39 0.57 2.71 -12.21
CA ASN A 39 1.35 1.56 -11.75
C ASN A 39 0.46 0.56 -11.01
N VAL A 40 0.79 -0.72 -11.13
CA VAL A 40 0.09 -1.84 -10.52
C VAL A 40 0.74 -2.19 -9.19
N VAL A 41 -0.04 -2.18 -8.12
CA VAL A 41 0.37 -2.72 -6.82
C VAL A 41 0.03 -4.20 -6.80
N CYS A 42 1.02 -5.04 -6.52
CA CYS A 42 0.88 -6.49 -6.49
C CYS A 42 0.67 -7.03 -5.07
N SER A 43 0.11 -8.23 -4.96
CA SER A 43 -0.18 -8.90 -3.68
C SER A 43 1.06 -9.17 -2.82
N ASP A 44 2.23 -9.21 -3.42
CA ASP A 44 3.53 -9.35 -2.75
C ASP A 44 4.17 -8.02 -2.33
N GLY A 45 3.45 -6.89 -2.51
CA GLY A 45 3.91 -5.54 -2.17
C GLY A 45 4.75 -4.85 -3.26
N ASN A 46 5.08 -5.53 -4.35
CA ASN A 46 5.78 -4.89 -5.47
C ASN A 46 4.88 -3.90 -6.20
N ILE A 47 5.47 -2.80 -6.69
CA ILE A 47 4.80 -1.82 -7.54
C ILE A 47 5.46 -1.84 -8.91
N LEU A 48 4.71 -2.19 -9.94
CA LEU A 48 5.20 -2.38 -11.30
C LEU A 48 4.53 -1.42 -12.27
N SER A 49 5.24 -1.01 -13.32
CA SER A 49 4.55 -0.43 -14.48
C SER A 49 3.64 -1.49 -15.13
N MET A 50 2.58 -1.06 -15.82
CA MET A 50 1.66 -1.98 -16.50
C MET A 50 2.38 -2.95 -17.43
N ASP A 51 3.39 -2.46 -18.17
CA ASP A 51 4.16 -3.31 -19.09
C ASP A 51 4.98 -4.38 -18.36
N LYS A 52 5.59 -4.04 -17.21
CA LYS A 52 6.32 -5.00 -16.38
C LYS A 52 5.36 -5.99 -15.70
N PHE A 53 4.20 -5.50 -15.26
CA PHE A 53 3.17 -6.35 -14.67
C PHE A 53 2.72 -7.43 -15.67
N LYS A 54 2.39 -7.07 -16.90
CA LYS A 54 1.99 -8.03 -17.96
C LYS A 54 3.03 -9.08 -18.31
N GLN A 55 4.30 -8.81 -18.03
CA GLN A 55 5.41 -9.75 -18.24
C GLN A 55 5.72 -10.58 -17.00
N SER A 56 5.04 -10.32 -15.89
CA SER A 56 5.21 -11.03 -14.62
C SER A 56 4.08 -12.05 -14.42
N ASP A 57 4.27 -12.93 -13.46
CA ASP A 57 3.27 -13.88 -12.94
C ASP A 57 2.61 -13.37 -11.65
N LYS A 58 2.73 -12.06 -11.36
CA LYS A 58 2.22 -11.45 -10.13
C LYS A 58 0.73 -11.18 -10.23
N GLU A 59 0.09 -11.12 -9.06
CA GLU A 59 -1.31 -10.82 -8.91
C GLU A 59 -1.50 -9.33 -8.58
N ALA A 60 -2.37 -8.65 -9.35
CA ALA A 60 -2.71 -7.25 -9.09
C ALA A 60 -3.67 -7.13 -7.91
N VAL A 61 -3.48 -6.11 -7.08
CA VAL A 61 -4.35 -5.78 -5.94
C VAL A 61 -4.93 -4.38 -6.07
N ALA A 62 -4.13 -3.42 -6.56
CA ALA A 62 -4.55 -2.03 -6.67
C ALA A 62 -3.83 -1.32 -7.82
N ILE A 63 -4.35 -0.16 -8.21
CA ILE A 63 -3.74 0.74 -9.19
C ILE A 63 -3.42 2.08 -8.50
N VAL A 64 -2.21 2.59 -8.68
CA VAL A 64 -1.77 3.88 -8.16
C VAL A 64 -2.52 5.00 -8.88
N PHE A 65 -3.23 5.85 -8.14
CA PHE A 65 -3.96 7.00 -8.71
C PHE A 65 -3.35 8.35 -8.34
N HIS A 66 -2.49 8.40 -7.35
CA HIS A 66 -1.79 9.62 -6.95
C HIS A 66 -0.38 9.30 -6.47
N VAL A 67 0.58 10.16 -6.81
CA VAL A 67 1.97 10.05 -6.35
C VAL A 67 2.35 11.32 -5.62
N ASN A 68 2.77 11.16 -4.39
CA ASN A 68 3.22 12.25 -3.56
C ASN A 68 4.70 12.53 -3.85
N ARG A 69 4.98 13.72 -4.33
CA ARG A 69 6.33 14.13 -4.73
C ARG A 69 6.98 15.09 -3.74
N SER A 70 6.30 15.39 -2.63
CA SER A 70 6.86 16.22 -1.58
C SER A 70 7.92 15.42 -0.81
N PRO A 71 9.09 15.98 -0.55
CA PRO A 71 10.11 15.33 0.28
C PRO A 71 9.67 15.19 1.75
N ASP A 72 8.68 15.99 2.16
CA ASP A 72 8.14 16.00 3.53
C ASP A 72 6.85 15.16 3.64
N ALA A 73 6.51 14.38 2.62
CA ALA A 73 5.29 13.59 2.63
C ALA A 73 5.44 12.32 3.46
N ASP A 74 4.46 12.04 4.29
CA ASP A 74 4.41 10.84 5.14
C ASP A 74 4.15 9.54 4.35
N ASN A 75 3.79 9.65 3.06
CA ASN A 75 3.49 8.52 2.20
C ASN A 75 3.92 8.77 0.75
N LEU A 76 4.10 7.70 -0.01
CA LEU A 76 4.54 7.76 -1.42
C LEU A 76 3.40 8.11 -2.39
N GLY A 77 2.15 7.90 -1.97
CA GLY A 77 0.98 8.12 -2.81
C GLY A 77 -0.21 7.26 -2.40
N TYR A 78 -1.22 7.22 -3.24
CA TYR A 78 -2.47 6.51 -3.02
C TYR A 78 -2.78 5.55 -4.15
N ALA A 79 -3.37 4.40 -3.82
CA ALA A 79 -3.82 3.40 -4.77
C ALA A 79 -5.28 3.03 -4.51
N VAL A 80 -6.00 2.59 -5.53
CA VAL A 80 -7.36 2.09 -5.43
C VAL A 80 -7.39 0.59 -5.71
N TYR A 81 -8.15 -0.17 -4.93
CA TYR A 81 -8.35 -1.59 -5.17
C TYR A 81 -9.00 -1.84 -6.53
N ILE A 82 -8.63 -2.95 -7.16
CA ILE A 82 -9.15 -3.33 -8.48
C ILE A 82 -10.50 -4.03 -8.42
N HIS A 83 -10.98 -4.41 -7.24
CA HIS A 83 -12.29 -5.04 -7.04
C HIS A 83 -13.12 -4.24 -6.06
N ASP A 84 -14.42 -4.12 -6.36
CA ASP A 84 -15.37 -3.54 -5.45
C ASP A 84 -15.51 -4.42 -4.20
N MET A 85 -15.66 -3.77 -3.05
CA MET A 85 -16.12 -4.43 -1.84
C MET A 85 -17.65 -4.49 -1.84
N GLU A 86 -18.21 -5.45 -1.12
CA GLU A 86 -19.65 -5.46 -0.88
C GLU A 86 -20.09 -4.15 -0.19
N PRO A 87 -21.26 -3.60 -0.54
CA PRO A 87 -21.79 -2.41 0.11
C PRO A 87 -21.91 -2.61 1.62
N LEU A 88 -21.30 -1.74 2.39
CA LEU A 88 -21.34 -1.75 3.85
C LEU A 88 -21.87 -0.40 4.35
N ALA A 89 -22.55 -0.44 5.48
CA ALA A 89 -22.96 0.79 6.14
C ALA A 89 -21.73 1.56 6.64
N PHE A 90 -21.74 2.87 6.43
CA PHE A 90 -20.71 3.76 6.94
C PHE A 90 -20.73 3.80 8.48
N ALA A 91 -21.94 3.86 9.04
CA ALA A 91 -22.17 3.78 10.48
C ALA A 91 -23.52 3.11 10.75
N ASP A 92 -23.71 2.51 11.92
CA ASP A 92 -24.97 1.87 12.36
C ASP A 92 -26.00 2.89 12.85
N SER A 93 -25.59 4.13 13.14
CA SER A 93 -26.44 5.21 13.65
C SER A 93 -26.19 6.52 12.90
N LEU A 94 -27.25 7.30 12.70
CA LEU A 94 -27.21 8.60 12.06
C LEU A 94 -27.25 9.72 13.10
N GLY A 95 -26.60 10.86 12.79
CA GLY A 95 -26.65 12.08 13.59
C GLY A 95 -25.74 12.09 14.81
N ILE A 96 -24.86 11.10 14.94
CA ILE A 96 -23.80 11.05 15.95
C ILE A 96 -22.50 11.52 15.32
N ASP A 97 -21.70 12.31 16.06
CA ASP A 97 -20.37 12.71 15.62
C ASP A 97 -19.45 11.49 15.53
N GLN A 98 -18.93 11.23 14.35
CA GLN A 98 -18.06 10.11 14.07
C GLN A 98 -16.59 10.41 14.38
N GLY A 99 -16.24 11.63 14.77
CA GLY A 99 -14.87 12.08 14.98
C GLY A 99 -14.05 12.19 13.68
N THR A 100 -14.70 12.13 12.52
CA THR A 100 -14.03 12.23 11.22
C THR A 100 -13.88 13.70 10.79
N SER A 101 -12.83 13.99 10.02
CA SER A 101 -12.61 15.31 9.45
C SER A 101 -13.62 15.59 8.34
N ALA A 102 -14.29 16.75 8.44
CA ALA A 102 -15.14 17.32 7.38
C ALA A 102 -14.37 18.28 6.45
N SER A 103 -13.06 18.42 6.61
CA SER A 103 -12.24 19.33 5.82
C SER A 103 -12.08 18.83 4.39
N LEU A 104 -12.34 19.71 3.41
CA LEU A 104 -12.14 19.40 1.99
C LEU A 104 -10.65 19.37 1.59
N THR A 105 -9.75 19.78 2.49
CA THR A 105 -8.30 19.79 2.26
C THR A 105 -7.58 18.68 3.02
N ASP A 106 -8.32 17.90 3.80
CA ASP A 106 -7.77 16.77 4.52
C ASP A 106 -7.35 15.65 3.57
N GLU A 107 -6.12 15.18 3.71
CA GLU A 107 -5.53 14.12 2.90
C GLU A 107 -5.33 12.82 3.70
N ASP A 108 -5.87 12.76 4.94
CA ASP A 108 -5.73 11.59 5.80
C ASP A 108 -7.04 10.83 5.99
N GLY A 109 -7.40 10.03 4.98
CA GLY A 109 -8.51 9.09 5.08
C GLY A 109 -8.25 7.96 6.09
N ASN A 110 -6.99 7.68 6.37
CA ASN A 110 -6.60 6.66 7.34
C ASN A 110 -6.92 7.09 8.78
N GLU A 111 -6.66 8.37 9.13
CA GLU A 111 -7.04 8.93 10.43
C GLU A 111 -8.57 8.92 10.61
N ASN A 112 -9.33 9.22 9.54
CA ASN A 112 -10.78 9.14 9.56
C ASN A 112 -11.28 7.70 9.83
N ILE A 113 -10.68 6.69 9.22
CA ILE A 113 -11.00 5.28 9.49
C ILE A 113 -10.66 4.90 10.92
N TYR A 114 -9.53 5.36 11.44
CA TYR A 114 -9.13 5.11 12.83
C TYR A 114 -10.12 5.72 13.81
N SER A 115 -10.57 6.95 13.57
CA SER A 115 -11.61 7.61 14.37
C SER A 115 -12.92 6.86 14.36
N LEU A 116 -13.38 6.39 13.18
CA LEU A 116 -14.59 5.57 13.04
C LEU A 116 -14.48 4.23 13.77
N PHE A 117 -13.34 3.57 13.66
CA PHE A 117 -13.13 2.25 14.28
C PHE A 117 -13.12 2.33 15.81
N ASN A 118 -12.56 3.41 16.37
CA ASN A 118 -12.44 3.61 17.81
C ASN A 118 -13.64 4.38 18.42
N ASN A 119 -14.68 4.68 17.66
CA ASN A 119 -15.85 5.37 18.19
C ASN A 119 -16.62 4.43 19.12
N GLU A 120 -16.84 4.86 20.38
CA GLU A 120 -17.52 4.06 21.39
C GLU A 120 -19.05 4.15 21.30
N GLU A 121 -19.59 5.16 20.63
CA GLU A 121 -21.03 5.43 20.52
C GLU A 121 -21.67 4.81 19.29
N VAL A 122 -20.86 4.52 18.25
CA VAL A 122 -21.33 4.07 16.94
C VAL A 122 -20.40 3.01 16.40
N GLN A 123 -20.97 1.98 15.80
CA GLN A 123 -20.18 1.00 15.03
C GLN A 123 -20.18 1.35 13.55
N SER A 124 -19.01 1.29 12.94
CA SER A 124 -18.82 1.41 11.50
C SER A 124 -18.44 0.06 10.88
N PRO A 125 -19.40 -0.66 10.25
CA PRO A 125 -19.11 -1.91 9.55
C PRO A 125 -18.02 -1.73 8.49
N MET A 126 -18.00 -0.56 7.83
CA MET A 126 -16.98 -0.24 6.82
C MET A 126 -15.59 -0.06 7.43
N ALA A 127 -15.47 0.61 8.59
CA ALA A 127 -14.19 0.75 9.28
C ALA A 127 -13.68 -0.61 9.78
N ILE A 128 -14.55 -1.44 10.37
CA ILE A 128 -14.21 -2.79 10.81
C ILE A 128 -13.65 -3.60 9.63
N LYS A 129 -14.32 -3.55 8.47
CA LYS A 129 -13.86 -4.28 7.28
C LYS A 129 -12.52 -3.77 6.75
N SER A 130 -12.28 -2.46 6.81
CA SER A 130 -11.00 -1.87 6.42
C SER A 130 -9.85 -2.36 7.33
N PHE A 131 -10.09 -2.48 8.64
CA PHE A 131 -9.11 -3.07 9.56
C PHE A 131 -8.89 -4.56 9.34
N ASP A 132 -9.92 -5.31 8.96
CA ASP A 132 -9.76 -6.73 8.57
C ASP A 132 -8.78 -6.87 7.40
N LEU A 133 -8.83 -5.97 6.41
CA LEU A 133 -7.89 -5.95 5.29
C LEU A 133 -6.45 -5.66 5.74
N TRP A 134 -6.26 -4.86 6.78
CA TRP A 134 -4.94 -4.62 7.37
C TRP A 134 -4.32 -5.89 7.96
N SER A 135 -5.12 -6.78 8.54
CA SER A 135 -4.63 -8.04 9.09
C SER A 135 -3.98 -8.95 8.06
N TYR A 136 -4.25 -8.72 6.78
CA TYR A 136 -3.60 -9.38 5.65
C TYR A 136 -2.39 -8.60 5.08
N GLY A 137 -1.89 -7.62 5.82
CA GLY A 137 -0.76 -6.78 5.38
C GLY A 137 -1.11 -5.71 4.34
N GLN A 138 -2.39 -5.46 4.12
CA GLN A 138 -2.89 -4.44 3.20
C GLN A 138 -3.39 -3.23 3.99
N SER A 139 -2.82 -2.06 3.72
CA SER A 139 -3.30 -0.80 4.31
C SER A 139 -4.50 -0.29 3.52
N ALA A 140 -5.71 -0.53 4.02
CA ALA A 140 -6.95 -0.10 3.40
C ALA A 140 -7.63 0.98 4.25
N TYR A 141 -8.21 1.98 3.59
CA TYR A 141 -8.94 3.06 4.26
C TYR A 141 -10.01 3.65 3.34
N ILE A 142 -10.99 4.34 3.93
CA ILE A 142 -11.98 5.13 3.20
C ILE A 142 -11.31 6.48 2.87
N PRO A 143 -11.20 6.85 1.60
CA PRO A 143 -10.51 8.07 1.22
C PRO A 143 -11.25 9.31 1.72
N SER A 144 -10.51 10.35 2.09
CA SER A 144 -11.05 11.68 2.31
C SER A 144 -11.58 12.30 1.01
N VAL A 145 -12.37 13.38 1.11
CA VAL A 145 -12.88 14.09 -0.08
C VAL A 145 -11.73 14.58 -0.96
N ARG A 146 -10.62 15.01 -0.37
CA ARG A 146 -9.44 15.44 -1.12
C ARG A 146 -8.81 14.29 -1.89
N GLN A 147 -8.62 13.14 -1.25
CA GLN A 147 -8.09 11.94 -1.92
C GLN A 147 -9.01 11.45 -3.03
N LEU A 148 -10.34 11.48 -2.83
CA LEU A 148 -11.31 11.19 -3.88
C LEU A 148 -11.20 12.16 -5.07
N SER A 149 -10.88 13.44 -4.82
CA SER A 149 -10.69 14.41 -5.89
C SER A 149 -9.49 14.07 -6.79
N TYR A 150 -8.42 13.54 -6.22
CA TYR A 150 -7.26 13.03 -6.98
C TYR A 150 -7.65 11.83 -7.84
N LEU A 151 -8.35 10.85 -7.27
CA LEU A 151 -8.84 9.69 -8.01
C LEU A 151 -9.77 10.12 -9.16
N PHE A 152 -10.70 11.05 -8.89
CA PHE A 152 -11.64 11.53 -9.89
C PHE A 152 -10.94 12.25 -11.06
N ALA A 153 -9.87 12.98 -10.80
CA ALA A 153 -9.10 13.67 -11.83
C ALA A 153 -8.47 12.70 -12.87
N VAL A 154 -8.09 11.50 -12.45
CA VAL A 154 -7.42 10.49 -13.30
C VAL A 154 -8.29 9.24 -13.56
N ARG A 155 -9.57 9.27 -13.19
CA ARG A 155 -10.49 8.12 -13.17
C ARG A 155 -10.56 7.32 -14.48
N HIS A 156 -10.45 7.96 -15.63
CA HIS A 156 -10.49 7.27 -16.92
C HIS A 156 -9.26 6.39 -17.11
N GLN A 157 -8.07 6.96 -16.85
CA GLN A 157 -6.82 6.22 -16.91
C GLN A 157 -6.80 5.05 -15.90
N ILE A 158 -7.32 5.28 -14.70
CA ILE A 158 -7.40 4.26 -13.66
C ILE A 158 -8.35 3.13 -14.09
N ASN A 159 -9.52 3.45 -14.64
CA ASN A 159 -10.47 2.45 -15.13
C ASN A 159 -9.92 1.62 -16.30
N GLU A 160 -9.13 2.23 -17.18
CA GLU A 160 -8.40 1.49 -18.21
C GLU A 160 -7.44 0.50 -17.56
N GLY A 161 -6.61 0.95 -16.59
CA GLY A 161 -5.69 0.08 -15.84
C GLY A 161 -6.40 -1.04 -15.09
N ILE A 162 -7.50 -0.74 -14.38
CA ILE A 162 -8.30 -1.74 -13.65
C ILE A 162 -8.82 -2.80 -14.61
N THR A 163 -9.37 -2.39 -15.76
CA THR A 163 -9.88 -3.31 -16.78
C THR A 163 -8.77 -4.20 -17.33
N GLU A 164 -7.60 -3.62 -17.56
CA GLU A 164 -6.44 -4.30 -18.14
C GLU A 164 -5.87 -5.41 -17.22
N VAL A 165 -5.99 -5.23 -15.91
CA VAL A 165 -5.61 -6.25 -14.92
C VAL A 165 -6.77 -7.17 -14.50
N GLY A 166 -7.94 -7.06 -15.14
CA GLY A 166 -9.11 -7.93 -14.91
C GLY A 166 -9.95 -7.54 -13.68
N GLY A 167 -9.81 -6.30 -13.19
CA GLY A 167 -10.62 -5.77 -12.10
C GLY A 167 -11.98 -5.23 -12.51
N THR A 168 -12.71 -4.66 -11.54
CA THR A 168 -14.03 -4.03 -11.73
C THR A 168 -13.88 -2.52 -11.86
N PRO A 169 -14.13 -1.91 -13.02
CA PRO A 169 -13.99 -0.47 -13.21
C PRO A 169 -14.90 0.33 -12.28
N ILE A 170 -14.38 1.46 -11.78
CA ILE A 170 -15.14 2.39 -10.95
C ILE A 170 -16.32 2.95 -11.76
N ASN A 171 -17.52 2.96 -11.19
CA ASN A 171 -18.69 3.52 -11.82
C ASN A 171 -18.57 5.05 -11.92
N LEU A 172 -18.41 5.56 -13.14
CA LEU A 172 -18.26 6.99 -13.42
C LEU A 172 -19.59 7.75 -13.49
N ASN A 173 -20.72 7.05 -13.48
CA ASN A 173 -22.05 7.64 -13.60
C ASN A 173 -22.67 8.03 -12.25
N VAL A 174 -22.02 7.67 -11.14
CA VAL A 174 -22.44 8.11 -9.82
C VAL A 174 -21.92 9.54 -9.63
N VAL A 175 -22.80 10.51 -9.81
CA VAL A 175 -22.53 11.87 -9.36
C VAL A 175 -22.64 11.86 -7.85
N PRO A 176 -21.57 12.20 -7.09
CA PRO A 176 -21.71 12.38 -5.65
C PRO A 176 -22.75 13.47 -5.41
N GLY A 177 -23.85 13.09 -4.74
CA GLY A 177 -24.91 14.02 -4.36
C GLY A 177 -24.49 14.85 -3.17
#